data_6eb1e4447cef579c8af981f9d3c5723e
#
_entry.id   6eb1e4447cef579c8af981f9d3c5723e
#
_cell.length_a   1.000
_cell.length_b   1.000
_cell.length_c   1.000
_cell.angle_alpha   90.00
_cell.angle_beta   90.00
_cell.angle_gamma   90.00
#
_symmetry.space_group_name_H-M   'P 1'
#
loop_
_entity.id
_entity.type
_entity.pdbx_description
1 polymer ?
#
loop_
_entity_poly.entity_id
_entity_poly.type
_entity_poly.pdbx_seq_one_letter_code
_entity_poly.pdbx_strand_id
1 'polypeptide(L)'
;MKRKLSLFLVVTLLCTLFVTPVSAAEAASYTGIQAEVTAASGSNYFSKITPKLNSLNGSSAMATLSSGSCSGNERSITSVSVNCRVSSGSSRYTLYVISPDLTTLSKSCGTNSATYTFTGFNGEDPKGNWIIIIKSDGVVTTVTATLKVNYNYSY
;
A
#
# COMPACT_ATOMS: atom_id res chain seq x y z
N MET A 1 -29.26 5.03 -57.81
CA MET A 1 -28.76 5.92 -56.77
C MET A 1 -29.61 7.18 -56.48
N LYS A 2 -30.72 7.43 -57.15
CA LYS A 2 -31.51 8.68 -57.00
C LYS A 2 -32.60 8.65 -55.91
N ARG A 3 -32.94 7.49 -55.35
CA ARG A 3 -34.03 7.36 -54.36
C ARG A 3 -33.61 7.53 -52.88
N LYS A 4 -32.33 7.41 -52.57
CA LYS A 4 -31.83 7.55 -51.19
C LYS A 4 -31.57 9.01 -50.77
N LEU A 5 -31.36 9.91 -51.75
CA LEU A 5 -31.12 11.33 -51.47
C LEU A 5 -32.41 12.07 -51.08
N SER A 6 -33.56 11.62 -51.64
CA SER A 6 -34.86 12.23 -51.35
C SER A 6 -35.37 11.93 -49.95
N LEU A 7 -35.03 10.75 -49.40
CA LEU A 7 -35.45 10.38 -48.04
C LEU A 7 -34.69 11.17 -46.96
N PHE A 8 -33.42 11.45 -47.22
CA PHE A 8 -32.59 12.24 -46.28
C PHE A 8 -33.03 13.70 -46.21
N LEU A 9 -33.47 14.27 -47.32
CA LEU A 9 -33.93 15.64 -47.37
C LEU A 9 -35.29 15.82 -46.66
N VAL A 10 -36.19 14.84 -46.76
CA VAL A 10 -37.47 14.86 -46.05
C VAL A 10 -37.35 14.73 -44.57
N VAL A 11 -36.41 13.90 -44.08
CA VAL A 11 -36.17 13.72 -42.65
C VAL A 11 -35.54 14.99 -42.03
N THR A 12 -34.62 15.66 -42.73
CA THR A 12 -34.04 16.91 -42.26
C THR A 12 -35.06 18.06 -42.25
N LEU A 13 -35.98 18.09 -43.18
CA LEU A 13 -37.02 19.11 -43.21
C LEU A 13 -38.08 18.91 -42.13
N LEU A 14 -38.38 17.67 -41.73
CA LEU A 14 -39.34 17.38 -40.69
C LEU A 14 -38.82 17.70 -39.27
N CYS A 15 -37.51 17.62 -39.07
CA CYS A 15 -36.90 17.95 -37.77
C CYS A 15 -36.85 19.47 -37.46
N THR A 16 -37.04 20.33 -38.47
CA THR A 16 -36.98 21.79 -38.28
C THR A 16 -38.31 22.42 -37.89
N LEU A 17 -39.43 21.64 -37.92
CA LEU A 17 -40.77 22.19 -37.63
C LEU A 17 -41.22 22.05 -36.17
N PHE A 18 -40.41 21.45 -35.29
CA PHE A 18 -40.74 21.28 -33.87
C PHE A 18 -39.88 22.13 -32.91
N VAL A 19 -39.27 23.22 -33.39
CA VAL A 19 -38.67 24.18 -32.48
C VAL A 19 -39.76 25.10 -31.99
N THR A 20 -40.47 24.70 -30.94
CA THR A 20 -41.29 25.66 -30.15
C THR A 20 -40.32 26.56 -29.38
N PRO A 21 -40.51 27.89 -29.39
CA PRO A 21 -39.74 28.73 -28.56
C PRO A 21 -40.12 28.42 -27.09
N VAL A 22 -39.23 27.74 -26.36
CA VAL A 22 -39.32 27.64 -24.93
C VAL A 22 -39.10 29.07 -24.42
N SER A 23 -40.20 29.67 -23.92
CA SER A 23 -40.14 30.90 -23.17
C SER A 23 -39.07 30.79 -22.10
N ALA A 24 -38.14 31.74 -22.09
CA ALA A 24 -37.13 31.84 -21.05
C ALA A 24 -37.82 32.09 -19.69
N ALA A 25 -38.17 31.00 -19.02
CA ALA A 25 -38.31 31.03 -17.58
C ALA A 25 -36.88 31.16 -17.04
N GLU A 26 -36.66 32.22 -16.28
CA GLU A 26 -35.43 32.46 -15.52
C GLU A 26 -35.01 31.14 -14.86
N ALA A 27 -33.95 30.53 -15.42
CA ALA A 27 -33.24 29.48 -14.73
C ALA A 27 -32.60 30.17 -13.53
N ALA A 28 -33.25 30.07 -12.37
CA ALA A 28 -32.60 30.35 -11.11
C ALA A 28 -31.28 29.55 -11.13
N SER A 29 -30.19 30.28 -11.21
CA SER A 29 -28.84 29.72 -11.16
C SER A 29 -28.72 29.05 -9.79
N TYR A 30 -29.01 27.74 -9.75
CA TYR A 30 -28.68 26.91 -8.61
C TYR A 30 -27.17 26.76 -8.65
N THR A 31 -26.48 27.72 -8.05
CA THR A 31 -25.09 27.58 -7.65
C THR A 31 -25.10 26.54 -6.54
N GLY A 32 -25.24 25.27 -6.94
CA GLY A 32 -24.94 24.16 -6.06
C GLY A 32 -23.49 24.34 -5.65
N ILE A 33 -23.28 24.72 -4.39
CA ILE A 33 -21.98 24.60 -3.75
C ILE A 33 -21.68 23.11 -3.80
N GLN A 34 -20.98 22.68 -4.85
CA GLN A 34 -20.30 21.39 -4.82
C GLN A 34 -19.20 21.57 -3.75
N ALA A 35 -19.54 21.17 -2.53
CA ALA A 35 -18.49 20.93 -1.56
C ALA A 35 -17.56 19.91 -2.19
N GLU A 36 -16.38 20.34 -2.66
CA GLU A 36 -15.32 19.43 -2.98
C GLU A 36 -15.04 18.64 -1.71
N VAL A 37 -15.49 17.40 -1.68
CA VAL A 37 -15.10 16.46 -0.66
C VAL A 37 -13.62 16.16 -0.93
N THR A 38 -12.75 16.97 -0.36
CA THR A 38 -11.31 16.70 -0.39
C THR A 38 -11.11 15.41 0.37
N ALA A 39 -10.76 14.36 -0.34
CA ALA A 39 -10.46 13.07 0.28
C ALA A 39 -9.37 13.27 1.33
N ALA A 40 -9.67 12.92 2.59
CA ALA A 40 -8.70 13.04 3.65
C ALA A 40 -7.52 12.11 3.37
N SER A 41 -6.32 12.66 3.34
CA SER A 41 -5.07 11.92 3.14
C SER A 41 -4.07 12.25 4.23
N GLY A 42 -3.11 11.37 4.44
CA GLY A 42 -2.09 11.59 5.45
C GLY A 42 -1.01 10.51 5.44
N SER A 43 -0.12 10.62 6.42
CA SER A 43 0.93 9.63 6.67
C SER A 43 0.72 9.02 8.05
N ASN A 44 1.02 7.74 8.17
CA ASN A 44 0.95 7.02 9.44
C ASN A 44 2.03 5.95 9.50
N TYR A 45 2.17 5.28 10.63
CA TYR A 45 3.05 4.15 10.79
C TYR A 45 2.49 3.14 11.80
N PHE A 46 2.99 1.93 11.75
CA PHE A 46 2.89 0.99 12.85
C PHE A 46 4.26 0.42 13.22
N SER A 47 4.36 -0.08 14.45
CA SER A 47 5.56 -0.77 14.93
C SER A 47 5.15 -2.04 15.67
N LYS A 48 5.82 -3.15 15.38
CA LYS A 48 5.57 -4.48 15.95
C LYS A 48 6.88 -5.13 16.33
N ILE A 49 6.88 -5.83 17.47
CA ILE A 49 8.05 -6.53 17.98
C ILE A 49 7.85 -8.04 17.89
N THR A 50 8.88 -8.78 17.49
CA THR A 50 8.86 -10.24 17.52
C THR A 50 9.11 -10.76 18.93
N PRO A 51 8.69 -11.98 19.26
CA PRO A 51 9.34 -12.73 20.35
C PRO A 51 10.83 -12.91 20.06
N LYS A 52 11.59 -13.45 21.02
CA LYS A 52 12.98 -13.84 20.77
C LYS A 52 13.02 -14.94 19.69
N LEU A 53 13.74 -14.66 18.63
CA LEU A 53 13.99 -15.59 17.54
C LEU A 53 15.34 -16.27 17.79
N ASN A 54 15.34 -17.59 17.96
CA ASN A 54 16.54 -18.37 18.20
C ASN A 54 16.83 -19.22 16.95
N SER A 55 17.85 -18.85 16.20
CA SER A 55 18.35 -19.64 15.07
C SER A 55 19.53 -20.48 15.52
N LEU A 56 19.46 -21.78 15.33
CA LEU A 56 20.44 -22.77 15.75
C LEU A 56 20.96 -23.55 14.55
N ASN A 57 22.30 -23.68 14.40
CA ASN A 57 22.96 -24.51 13.39
C ASN A 57 22.38 -24.31 11.98
N GLY A 58 22.17 -23.05 11.58
CA GLY A 58 21.62 -22.71 10.27
C GLY A 58 20.11 -22.95 10.10
N SER A 59 19.39 -23.38 11.14
CA SER A 59 17.93 -23.46 11.10
C SER A 59 17.31 -22.05 11.13
N SER A 60 16.15 -21.90 10.47
CA SER A 60 15.42 -20.64 10.48
C SER A 60 14.55 -20.51 11.72
N ALA A 61 14.51 -19.30 12.30
CA ALA A 61 13.53 -18.92 13.32
C ALA A 61 12.65 -17.82 12.75
N MET A 62 11.32 -17.92 12.94
CA MET A 62 10.36 -17.00 12.34
C MET A 62 9.30 -16.50 13.31
N ALA A 63 8.75 -15.32 13.02
CA ALA A 63 7.58 -14.77 13.68
C ALA A 63 6.68 -14.09 12.65
N THR A 64 5.36 -14.21 12.88
CA THR A 64 4.34 -13.47 12.12
C THR A 64 3.84 -12.30 12.95
N LEU A 65 3.78 -11.11 12.34
CA LEU A 65 3.39 -9.86 12.96
C LEU A 65 2.19 -9.27 12.20
N SER A 66 1.05 -9.12 12.86
CA SER A 66 -0.09 -8.42 12.25
C SER A 66 0.11 -6.92 12.29
N SER A 67 -0.12 -6.22 11.18
CA SER A 67 -0.14 -4.75 11.15
C SER A 67 -1.19 -4.16 12.09
N GLY A 68 -2.28 -4.88 12.32
CA GLY A 68 -3.49 -4.36 12.94
C GLY A 68 -4.31 -3.51 11.97
N SER A 69 -5.06 -2.55 12.53
CA SER A 69 -5.80 -1.57 11.71
C SER A 69 -4.85 -0.54 11.13
N CYS A 70 -4.91 -0.32 9.82
CA CYS A 70 -4.23 0.76 9.11
C CYS A 70 -5.25 1.81 8.68
N SER A 71 -4.86 3.10 8.74
CA SER A 71 -5.71 4.22 8.30
C SER A 71 -5.90 4.20 6.79
N GLY A 72 -7.05 4.72 6.33
CA GLY A 72 -7.38 4.91 4.92
C GLY A 72 -7.88 3.66 4.20
N ASN A 73 -8.44 3.89 3.02
CA ASN A 73 -8.88 2.84 2.10
C ASN A 73 -7.76 2.46 1.12
N GLU A 74 -7.07 3.48 0.61
CA GLU A 74 -5.86 3.32 -0.20
C GLU A 74 -4.63 3.59 0.66
N ARG A 75 -3.63 2.74 0.55
CA ARG A 75 -2.41 2.80 1.35
C ARG A 75 -1.20 2.47 0.50
N SER A 76 -0.09 3.11 0.80
CA SER A 76 1.16 2.90 0.09
C SER A 76 2.33 3.03 1.05
N ILE A 77 3.13 1.99 1.18
CA ILE A 77 4.35 1.97 1.99
C ILE A 77 5.34 3.01 1.46
N THR A 78 5.89 3.80 2.37
CA THR A 78 6.95 4.77 2.07
C THR A 78 8.31 4.33 2.57
N SER A 79 8.36 3.56 3.66
CA SER A 79 9.59 2.94 4.14
C SER A 79 9.31 1.81 5.12
N VAL A 80 10.17 0.82 5.10
CA VAL A 80 10.19 -0.30 6.07
C VAL A 80 11.55 -0.35 6.73
N SER A 81 11.57 -0.46 8.04
CA SER A 81 12.81 -0.67 8.80
C SER A 81 12.62 -1.77 9.85
N VAL A 82 13.68 -2.52 10.08
CA VAL A 82 13.74 -3.55 11.11
C VAL A 82 14.93 -3.28 12.02
N ASN A 83 14.64 -2.96 13.26
CA ASN A 83 15.66 -2.87 14.29
C ASN A 83 15.88 -4.25 14.90
N CYS A 84 17.04 -4.81 14.69
CA CYS A 84 17.45 -6.11 15.21
C CYS A 84 18.31 -5.93 16.47
N ARG A 85 17.81 -6.39 17.61
CA ARG A 85 18.55 -6.44 18.87
C ARG A 85 19.09 -7.85 19.08
N VAL A 86 20.40 -8.02 18.91
CA VAL A 86 21.10 -9.29 19.18
C VAL A 86 21.28 -9.43 20.69
N SER A 87 20.76 -10.51 21.27
CA SER A 87 20.82 -10.78 22.71
C SER A 87 21.83 -11.89 23.07
N SER A 88 22.13 -12.78 22.14
CA SER A 88 23.18 -13.80 22.29
C SER A 88 23.62 -14.35 20.94
N GLY A 89 24.81 -14.96 20.92
CA GLY A 89 25.43 -15.50 19.74
C GLY A 89 26.45 -14.55 19.12
N SER A 90 27.48 -15.14 18.51
CA SER A 90 28.56 -14.43 17.83
C SER A 90 28.59 -14.65 16.32
N SER A 91 27.55 -15.28 15.79
CA SER A 91 27.45 -15.60 14.37
C SER A 91 26.71 -14.51 13.61
N ARG A 92 27.13 -14.28 12.37
CA ARG A 92 26.34 -13.54 11.40
C ARG A 92 25.03 -14.25 11.11
N TYR A 93 24.04 -13.52 10.61
CA TYR A 93 22.76 -14.09 10.24
C TYR A 93 22.17 -13.35 9.04
N THR A 94 21.29 -14.02 8.34
CA THR A 94 20.45 -13.39 7.31
C THR A 94 19.07 -13.10 7.88
N LEU A 95 18.65 -11.84 7.75
CA LEU A 95 17.31 -11.37 8.06
C LEU A 95 16.48 -11.41 6.78
N TYR A 96 15.34 -12.07 6.81
CA TYR A 96 14.32 -12.01 5.76
C TYR A 96 13.09 -11.30 6.29
N VAL A 97 12.51 -10.46 5.45
CA VAL A 97 11.25 -9.76 5.69
C VAL A 97 10.31 -10.08 4.54
N ILE A 98 9.12 -10.56 4.87
CA ILE A 98 8.08 -10.88 3.88
C ILE A 98 6.89 -9.98 4.17
N SER A 99 6.47 -9.22 3.15
CA SER A 99 5.31 -8.33 3.22
C SER A 99 3.98 -9.11 3.10
N PRO A 100 2.83 -8.48 3.39
CA PRO A 100 1.51 -9.06 3.13
C PRO A 100 1.29 -9.47 1.67
N ASP A 101 1.92 -8.78 0.72
CA ASP A 101 1.88 -9.07 -0.72
C ASP A 101 2.84 -10.20 -1.13
N LEU A 102 3.46 -10.87 -0.14
CA LEU A 102 4.41 -11.96 -0.31
C LEU A 102 5.74 -11.57 -0.95
N THR A 103 6.03 -10.29 -1.08
CA THR A 103 7.36 -9.81 -1.47
C THR A 103 8.36 -10.17 -0.38
N THR A 104 9.46 -10.81 -0.76
CA THR A 104 10.51 -11.24 0.16
C THR A 104 11.78 -10.46 -0.09
N LEU A 105 12.27 -9.77 0.93
CA LEU A 105 13.57 -9.09 0.91
C LEU A 105 14.47 -9.62 2.01
N SER A 106 15.78 -9.60 1.78
CA SER A 106 16.77 -10.07 2.75
C SER A 106 17.94 -9.11 2.94
N LYS A 107 18.56 -9.20 4.11
CA LYS A 107 19.79 -8.48 4.46
C LYS A 107 20.73 -9.42 5.23
N SER A 108 22.00 -9.42 4.85
CA SER A 108 23.06 -10.02 5.67
C SER A 108 23.34 -9.10 6.86
N CYS A 109 23.24 -9.65 8.04
CA CYS A 109 23.37 -8.96 9.32
C CYS A 109 24.64 -9.39 10.06
N GLY A 110 25.24 -8.43 10.74
CA GLY A 110 26.40 -8.69 11.60
C GLY A 110 26.02 -9.29 12.95
N THR A 111 26.99 -9.34 13.85
CA THR A 111 26.83 -9.85 15.23
C THR A 111 26.28 -8.80 16.21
N ASN A 112 26.23 -7.55 15.81
CA ASN A 112 25.80 -6.43 16.64
C ASN A 112 24.36 -6.02 16.33
N SER A 113 23.71 -5.42 17.32
CA SER A 113 22.40 -4.81 17.12
C SER A 113 22.47 -3.67 16.11
N ALA A 114 21.56 -3.65 15.14
CA ALA A 114 21.51 -2.65 14.07
C ALA A 114 20.09 -2.48 13.52
N THR A 115 19.89 -1.38 12.81
CA THR A 115 18.65 -1.13 12.06
C THR A 115 18.91 -1.28 10.57
N TYR A 116 18.05 -2.03 9.90
CA TYR A 116 18.10 -2.32 8.46
C TYR A 116 16.89 -1.72 7.78
N THR A 117 17.11 -0.96 6.71
CA THR A 117 16.05 -0.33 5.92
C THR A 117 15.85 -1.10 4.61
N PHE A 118 14.58 -1.23 4.21
CA PHE A 118 14.14 -1.92 3.00
C PHE A 118 13.29 -0.97 2.15
N THR A 119 13.71 -0.73 0.92
CA THR A 119 13.00 0.15 -0.04
C THR A 119 12.19 -0.64 -1.06
N GLY A 120 12.43 -1.94 -1.20
CA GLY A 120 11.74 -2.77 -2.18
C GLY A 120 10.27 -3.06 -1.87
N PHE A 121 9.76 -2.65 -0.70
CA PHE A 121 8.34 -2.71 -0.34
C PHE A 121 7.58 -1.41 -0.64
N ASN A 122 8.27 -0.37 -1.11
CA ASN A 122 7.62 0.93 -1.36
C ASN A 122 6.51 0.77 -2.40
N GLY A 123 5.35 1.34 -2.12
CA GLY A 123 4.18 1.26 -2.97
C GLY A 123 3.19 0.14 -2.61
N GLU A 124 3.60 -0.90 -1.86
CA GLU A 124 2.71 -1.99 -1.42
C GLU A 124 1.71 -1.54 -0.33
N ASP A 125 0.63 -2.31 -0.14
CA ASP A 125 -0.29 -2.11 0.99
C ASP A 125 0.35 -2.65 2.28
N PRO A 126 0.51 -1.81 3.34
CA PRO A 126 1.09 -2.25 4.61
C PRO A 126 0.20 -3.19 5.42
N LYS A 127 -1.10 -3.30 5.09
CA LYS A 127 -2.09 -4.00 5.89
C LYS A 127 -2.02 -5.50 5.70
N GLY A 128 -1.86 -6.24 6.79
CA GLY A 128 -1.86 -7.70 6.76
C GLY A 128 -0.80 -8.29 7.69
N ASN A 129 -0.37 -9.50 7.36
CA ASN A 129 0.61 -10.23 8.13
C ASN A 129 2.00 -10.09 7.52
N TRP A 130 2.93 -9.64 8.32
CA TRP A 130 4.35 -9.56 8.02
C TRP A 130 5.06 -10.75 8.63
N ILE A 131 6.03 -11.31 7.93
CA ILE A 131 6.83 -12.41 8.45
C ILE A 131 8.28 -11.97 8.56
N ILE A 132 8.84 -12.15 9.75
CA ILE A 132 10.27 -11.90 10.03
C ILE A 132 10.94 -13.25 10.26
N ILE A 133 11.99 -13.51 9.50
CA ILE A 133 12.78 -14.74 9.62
C ILE A 133 14.24 -14.36 9.83
N ILE A 134 14.89 -15.04 10.75
CA ILE A 134 16.36 -15.03 10.86
C ILE A 134 16.93 -16.41 10.59
N LYS A 135 18.07 -16.46 9.95
CA LYS A 135 18.85 -17.68 9.72
C LYS A 135 20.31 -17.41 10.07
N SER A 136 20.80 -18.05 11.13
CA SER A 136 22.20 -17.93 11.55
C SER A 136 23.15 -18.63 10.56
N ASP A 137 24.29 -18.02 10.30
CA ASP A 137 25.37 -18.63 9.50
C ASP A 137 26.26 -19.55 10.38
N GLY A 138 26.02 -19.62 11.67
CA GLY A 138 26.82 -20.38 12.64
C GLY A 138 25.97 -21.11 13.67
N VAL A 139 26.55 -21.36 14.83
CA VAL A 139 25.97 -22.24 15.86
C VAL A 139 24.69 -21.68 16.46
N VAL A 140 24.69 -20.40 16.83
CA VAL A 140 23.52 -19.76 17.47
C VAL A 140 23.50 -18.25 17.22
N THR A 141 22.32 -17.74 16.96
CA THR A 141 22.03 -16.30 16.99
C THR A 141 20.61 -16.08 17.54
N THR A 142 20.50 -15.26 18.58
CA THR A 142 19.23 -14.87 19.19
C THR A 142 18.97 -13.41 18.95
N VAL A 143 17.86 -13.10 18.29
CA VAL A 143 17.49 -11.74 17.91
C VAL A 143 16.05 -11.45 18.32
N THR A 144 15.82 -10.23 18.82
CA THR A 144 14.49 -9.63 18.87
C THR A 144 14.43 -8.54 17.82
N ALA A 145 13.47 -8.63 16.89
CA ALA A 145 13.32 -7.69 15.81
C ALA A 145 12.11 -6.77 16.03
N THR A 146 12.29 -5.46 15.84
CA THR A 146 11.20 -4.48 15.83
C THR A 146 10.99 -4.01 14.40
N LEU A 147 9.90 -4.42 13.79
CA LEU A 147 9.43 -3.95 12.49
C LEU A 147 8.77 -2.58 12.66
N LYS A 148 9.14 -1.61 11.84
CA LYS A 148 8.44 -0.33 11.67
C LYS A 148 8.14 -0.12 10.19
N VAL A 149 6.86 0.16 9.89
CA VAL A 149 6.38 0.43 8.54
C VAL A 149 5.73 1.81 8.53
N ASN A 150 6.25 2.72 7.71
CA ASN A 150 5.65 4.02 7.45
C ASN A 150 4.90 3.96 6.12
N TYR A 151 3.74 4.60 6.04
CA TYR A 151 2.89 4.58 4.85
C TYR A 151 2.09 5.86 4.73
N ASN A 152 1.73 6.21 3.48
CA ASN A 152 0.72 7.21 3.17
C ASN A 152 -0.64 6.53 3.00
N TYR A 153 -1.72 7.29 3.22
CA TYR A 153 -3.08 6.80 3.05
C TYR A 153 -4.01 7.89 2.51
N SER A 154 -5.12 7.45 1.86
CA SER A 154 -6.27 8.28 1.48
C SER A 154 -7.59 7.54 1.75
N TYR A 155 -8.68 8.32 1.86
CA TYR A 155 -10.05 7.82 2.08
C TYR A 155 -10.92 8.05 0.84
#